data_7cf512675d183791653745fd33208e49
#
_entry.id   7cf512675d183791653745fd33208e49
#
_cell.length_a   1.000
_cell.length_b   1.000
_cell.length_c   1.000
_cell.angle_alpha   90.00
_cell.angle_beta   90.00
_cell.angle_gamma   90.00
#
_symmetry.space_group_name_H-M   'P 1'
#
loop_
_entity.id
_entity.type
_entity.pdbx_description
1 polymer ?
#
loop_
_entity_poly.entity_id
_entity_poly.type
_entity_poly.pdbx_seq_one_letter_code
_entity_poly.pdbx_strand_id
1 'polypeptide(L)'
;MLAMVLLGLTVPAASGRDLSPLEIARKSVVTVLPVWSGRPANLAEPEGSGVVIGDGRTIVTADHVLGPVQDQVPVLVRDDDGTSYPARVVARHKASDLAVLQIDETLPAIAGRAGTPGLGDEVCAIGNAFGVGLSVSCGRVSAVNRAGVGFNAIEDFIQTDAAVNPGMSGGALVDMQGRFTGMLSAIFTKQSDANIGVNFAVDAKLVQVIADALASTGRFVPARTGVLLRSVPASGEAGRQGVLVVKIVPGLAGDKSGLRTGDVVYLANGRRIRKPQDWLSVMAGRQAGEQVEVSGLRDGKPLQWTMSEGL
;
A
#
# COMPACT_ATOMS: atom_id res chain seq x y z
N MET A 1 42.20 39.28 51.59
CA MET A 1 41.55 39.40 50.30
C MET A 1 41.69 38.03 49.61
N LEU A 2 40.61 37.28 49.62
CA LEU A 2 40.58 35.95 48.98
C LEU A 2 39.93 36.12 47.59
N ALA A 3 40.67 35.89 46.52
CA ALA A 3 40.16 35.97 45.16
C ALA A 3 39.46 34.64 44.78
N MET A 4 38.17 34.72 44.55
CA MET A 4 37.34 33.61 44.12
C MET A 4 37.44 33.48 42.59
N VAL A 5 38.15 32.45 42.10
CA VAL A 5 38.21 32.15 40.65
C VAL A 5 36.97 31.36 40.29
N LEU A 6 36.04 32.01 39.55
CA LEU A 6 34.92 31.32 38.92
C LEU A 6 35.45 30.59 37.67
N LEU A 7 35.58 29.24 37.73
CA LEU A 7 35.72 28.41 36.55
C LEU A 7 34.35 28.33 35.81
N GLY A 8 34.25 29.02 34.70
CA GLY A 8 33.11 28.89 33.79
C GLY A 8 33.13 27.49 33.11
N LEU A 9 32.23 26.60 33.52
CA LEU A 9 31.95 25.35 32.83
C LEU A 9 31.20 25.71 31.52
N THR A 10 31.92 25.75 30.40
CA THR A 10 31.30 25.75 29.08
C THR A 10 30.75 24.35 28.81
N VAL A 11 29.43 24.19 28.90
CA VAL A 11 28.75 23.00 28.43
C VAL A 11 28.87 23.01 26.91
N PRO A 12 29.50 22.01 26.24
CA PRO A 12 29.53 21.97 24.80
C PRO A 12 28.07 21.82 24.31
N ALA A 13 27.68 22.68 23.35
CA ALA A 13 26.40 22.51 22.65
C ALA A 13 26.37 21.09 22.05
N ALA A 14 25.36 20.31 22.43
CA ALA A 14 25.14 19.00 21.82
C ALA A 14 25.07 19.19 20.32
N SER A 15 26.07 18.70 19.58
CA SER A 15 26.01 18.62 18.12
C SER A 15 24.82 17.75 17.79
N GLY A 16 23.77 18.32 17.19
CA GLY A 16 22.60 17.57 16.76
C GLY A 16 23.08 16.43 15.85
N ARG A 17 22.81 15.19 16.24
CA ARG A 17 23.06 14.03 15.39
C ARG A 17 22.18 14.16 14.16
N ASP A 18 22.74 14.00 12.97
CA ASP A 18 21.93 13.90 11.75
C ASP A 18 20.98 12.71 11.85
N LEU A 19 19.71 12.94 11.52
CA LEU A 19 18.69 11.88 11.55
C LEU A 19 19.01 10.84 10.48
N SER A 20 18.89 9.56 10.85
CA SER A 20 18.94 8.46 9.87
C SER A 20 17.78 8.54 8.87
N PRO A 21 17.88 7.92 7.68
CA PRO A 21 16.77 7.87 6.71
C PRO A 21 15.48 7.31 7.30
N LEU A 22 15.56 6.33 8.21
CA LEU A 22 14.40 5.75 8.87
C LEU A 22 13.77 6.70 9.91
N GLU A 23 14.60 7.49 10.64
CA GLU A 23 14.09 8.52 11.54
C GLU A 23 13.39 9.65 10.77
N ILE A 24 13.88 9.99 9.57
CA ILE A 24 13.21 10.95 8.67
C ILE A 24 11.88 10.38 8.19
N ALA A 25 11.87 9.13 7.70
CA ALA A 25 10.65 8.48 7.22
C ALA A 25 9.59 8.34 8.32
N ARG A 26 10.00 8.08 9.58
CA ARG A 26 9.11 7.99 10.74
C ARG A 26 8.31 9.27 10.96
N LYS A 27 8.88 10.45 10.69
CA LYS A 27 8.17 11.74 10.78
C LYS A 27 7.05 11.90 9.74
N SER A 28 7.04 11.08 8.71
CA SER A 28 5.98 11.04 7.70
C SER A 28 4.88 10.02 8.02
N VAL A 29 4.99 9.32 9.15
CA VAL A 29 3.98 8.37 9.62
C VAL A 29 3.24 8.99 10.79
N VAL A 30 1.92 8.84 10.81
CA VAL A 30 1.04 9.38 11.84
C VAL A 30 0.21 8.26 12.46
N THR A 31 -0.22 8.45 13.69
CA THR A 31 -1.27 7.64 14.31
C THR A 31 -2.63 8.16 13.85
N VAL A 32 -3.53 7.27 13.44
CA VAL A 32 -4.89 7.60 13.02
C VAL A 32 -5.88 7.24 14.12
N LEU A 33 -6.63 8.23 14.60
CA LEU A 33 -7.52 8.17 15.74
C LEU A 33 -8.94 8.53 15.29
N PRO A 34 -9.72 7.57 14.78
CA PRO A 34 -11.12 7.83 14.46
C PRO A 34 -11.93 8.05 15.75
N VAL A 35 -12.75 9.09 15.76
CA VAL A 35 -13.56 9.47 16.92
C VAL A 35 -15.03 9.19 16.59
N TRP A 36 -15.65 8.18 17.22
CA TRP A 36 -17.09 7.93 17.12
C TRP A 36 -17.75 7.85 18.50
N SER A 37 -19.02 8.25 18.57
CA SER A 37 -19.82 8.17 19.80
C SER A 37 -19.98 6.71 20.23
N GLY A 38 -19.61 6.41 21.48
CA GLY A 38 -19.67 5.06 22.03
C GLY A 38 -18.39 4.25 21.91
N ARG A 39 -17.30 4.79 21.34
CA ARG A 39 -15.98 4.19 21.49
C ARG A 39 -15.58 4.29 22.97
N PRO A 40 -15.45 3.19 23.71
CA PRO A 40 -14.97 3.25 25.08
C PRO A 40 -13.56 3.83 25.12
N ALA A 41 -13.34 4.81 26.00
CA ALA A 41 -12.03 5.46 26.15
C ALA A 41 -10.90 4.53 26.64
N ASN A 42 -11.24 3.30 27.02
CA ASN A 42 -10.37 2.29 27.58
C ASN A 42 -10.26 1.02 26.73
N LEU A 43 -10.75 1.02 25.48
CA LEU A 43 -10.52 -0.13 24.60
C LEU A 43 -9.05 -0.19 24.22
N ALA A 44 -8.47 -1.35 24.49
CA ALA A 44 -7.20 -1.80 23.95
C ALA A 44 -7.30 -2.14 22.44
N GLU A 45 -8.24 -1.51 21.71
CA GLU A 45 -8.25 -1.63 20.26
C GLU A 45 -7.10 -0.82 19.72
N PRO A 46 -6.27 -1.45 18.90
CA PRO A 46 -5.09 -0.80 18.35
C PRO A 46 -5.53 0.40 17.52
N GLU A 47 -4.93 1.55 17.81
CA GLU A 47 -4.98 2.70 16.93
C GLU A 47 -4.42 2.29 15.57
N GLY A 48 -4.91 2.87 14.48
CA GLY A 48 -4.34 2.67 13.17
C GLY A 48 -3.19 3.65 12.92
N SER A 49 -2.53 3.48 11.82
CA SER A 49 -1.47 4.37 11.32
C SER A 49 -1.85 4.98 9.98
N GLY A 50 -1.13 6.01 9.55
CA GLY A 50 -1.28 6.64 8.25
C GLY A 50 0.06 7.14 7.75
N VAL A 51 0.16 7.38 6.45
CA VAL A 51 1.36 7.88 5.79
C VAL A 51 1.06 9.21 5.11
N VAL A 52 1.82 10.23 5.43
CA VAL A 52 1.76 11.55 4.80
C VAL A 52 2.42 11.47 3.43
N ILE A 53 1.69 11.84 2.38
CA ILE A 53 2.16 11.76 0.99
C ILE A 53 2.06 13.12 0.27
N GLY A 54 2.69 13.24 -0.87
CA GLY A 54 2.51 14.33 -1.82
C GLY A 54 2.81 15.71 -1.25
N ASP A 55 1.78 16.50 -1.03
CA ASP A 55 1.85 17.89 -0.58
C ASP A 55 2.07 18.07 0.94
N GLY A 56 2.18 16.97 1.69
CA GLY A 56 2.31 16.99 3.14
C GLY A 56 0.99 17.21 3.90
N ARG A 57 -0.13 17.28 3.19
CA ARG A 57 -1.49 17.43 3.77
C ARG A 57 -2.39 16.24 3.49
N THR A 58 -1.99 15.42 2.53
CA THR A 58 -2.69 14.19 2.16
C THR A 58 -2.13 13.02 2.95
N ILE A 59 -3.00 12.23 3.57
CA ILE A 59 -2.64 11.05 4.36
C ILE A 59 -3.36 9.84 3.79
N VAL A 60 -2.63 8.78 3.52
CA VAL A 60 -3.21 7.47 3.19
C VAL A 60 -3.24 6.59 4.44
N THR A 61 -4.32 5.84 4.61
CA THR A 61 -4.48 4.86 5.69
C THR A 61 -5.29 3.66 5.20
N ALA A 62 -5.32 2.59 5.97
CA ALA A 62 -6.20 1.46 5.68
C ALA A 62 -7.67 1.82 5.96
N ASP A 63 -8.58 1.42 5.07
CA ASP A 63 -10.01 1.74 5.19
C ASP A 63 -10.62 1.16 6.46
N HIS A 64 -10.22 -0.05 6.85
CA HIS A 64 -10.73 -0.71 8.06
C HIS A 64 -10.34 0.03 9.36
N VAL A 65 -9.26 0.81 9.38
CA VAL A 65 -8.84 1.64 10.52
C VAL A 65 -9.92 2.68 10.87
N LEU A 66 -10.63 3.18 9.87
CA LEU A 66 -11.71 4.14 10.07
C LEU A 66 -13.00 3.49 10.61
N GLY A 67 -13.06 2.16 10.69
CA GLY A 67 -14.21 1.44 11.20
C GLY A 67 -15.50 1.59 10.38
N PRO A 68 -16.66 1.33 10.96
CA PRO A 68 -17.97 1.39 10.28
C PRO A 68 -18.45 2.82 10.00
N VAL A 69 -17.62 3.79 10.24
CA VAL A 69 -17.97 5.20 10.25
C VAL A 69 -18.34 5.70 8.86
N GLN A 70 -19.50 6.37 8.75
CA GLN A 70 -19.90 7.12 7.56
C GLN A 70 -19.10 8.43 7.45
N ASP A 71 -19.08 9.05 6.28
CA ASP A 71 -18.20 10.14 5.80
C ASP A 71 -18.10 11.44 6.66
N GLN A 72 -18.64 11.48 7.87
CA GLN A 72 -18.68 12.69 8.72
C GLN A 72 -18.09 12.48 10.11
N VAL A 73 -17.39 11.39 10.37
CA VAL A 73 -16.81 11.21 11.70
C VAL A 73 -15.50 11.96 11.81
N PRO A 74 -15.34 12.71 12.90
CA PRO A 74 -14.07 13.34 13.20
C PRO A 74 -12.95 12.30 13.28
N VAL A 75 -11.87 12.54 12.55
CA VAL A 75 -10.63 11.77 12.64
C VAL A 75 -9.58 12.71 13.17
N LEU A 76 -8.83 12.29 14.17
CA LEU A 76 -7.61 12.95 14.57
C LEU A 76 -6.43 12.17 14.01
N VAL A 77 -5.40 12.86 13.56
CA VAL A 77 -4.10 12.27 13.29
C VAL A 77 -3.09 12.85 14.25
N ARG A 78 -2.18 12.01 14.75
CA ARG A 78 -1.14 12.42 15.70
C ARG A 78 0.22 12.11 15.11
N ASP A 79 1.08 13.13 15.07
CA ASP A 79 2.45 12.99 14.59
C ASP A 79 3.38 12.31 15.61
N ASP A 80 4.65 12.16 15.24
CA ASP A 80 5.69 11.54 16.07
C ASP A 80 6.01 12.34 17.33
N ASP A 81 5.80 13.67 17.32
CA ASP A 81 6.01 14.56 18.47
C ASP A 81 4.80 14.59 19.42
N GLY A 82 3.71 13.89 19.09
CA GLY A 82 2.48 13.79 19.88
C GLY A 82 1.47 14.90 19.63
N THR A 83 1.69 15.77 18.64
CA THR A 83 0.75 16.82 18.26
C THR A 83 -0.39 16.20 17.45
N SER A 84 -1.63 16.58 17.79
CA SER A 84 -2.84 16.07 17.12
C SER A 84 -3.44 17.11 16.20
N TYR A 85 -3.85 16.66 15.02
CA TYR A 85 -4.44 17.49 13.96
C TYR A 85 -5.80 16.94 13.59
N PRO A 86 -6.84 17.79 13.45
CA PRO A 86 -8.11 17.40 12.86
C PRO A 86 -7.90 16.97 11.40
N ALA A 87 -8.46 15.82 11.03
CA ALA A 87 -8.43 15.31 9.67
C ALA A 87 -9.85 15.06 9.17
N ARG A 88 -10.09 15.32 7.89
CA ARG A 88 -11.33 14.94 7.21
C ARG A 88 -11.11 13.74 6.31
N VAL A 89 -12.06 12.84 6.25
CA VAL A 89 -12.08 11.75 5.28
C VAL A 89 -12.43 12.33 3.91
N VAL A 90 -11.51 12.23 2.94
CA VAL A 90 -11.74 12.66 1.56
C VAL A 90 -12.54 11.62 0.81
N ALA A 91 -12.08 10.39 0.82
CA ALA A 91 -12.76 9.25 0.22
C ALA A 91 -12.22 7.92 0.76
N ARG A 92 -13.01 6.85 0.55
CA ARG A 92 -12.71 5.48 0.99
C ARG A 92 -12.88 4.51 -0.16
N HIS A 93 -12.02 3.49 -0.23
CA HIS A 93 -12.10 2.43 -1.23
C HIS A 93 -11.96 1.05 -0.57
N LYS A 94 -13.08 0.50 -0.11
CA LYS A 94 -13.14 -0.79 0.61
C LYS A 94 -12.54 -1.96 -0.17
N ALA A 95 -12.67 -1.95 -1.50
CA ALA A 95 -12.18 -3.07 -2.32
C ALA A 95 -10.65 -3.23 -2.31
N SER A 96 -9.90 -2.18 -1.96
CA SER A 96 -8.44 -2.20 -1.79
C SER A 96 -8.00 -1.94 -0.36
N ASP A 97 -8.95 -1.76 0.56
CA ASP A 97 -8.70 -1.38 1.96
C ASP A 97 -7.86 -0.10 2.08
N LEU A 98 -8.22 0.96 1.32
CA LEU A 98 -7.51 2.23 1.31
C LEU A 98 -8.46 3.39 1.54
N ALA A 99 -8.03 4.37 2.36
CA ALA A 99 -8.72 5.64 2.55
C ALA A 99 -7.75 6.80 2.46
N VAL A 100 -8.27 7.96 2.03
CA VAL A 100 -7.54 9.22 1.97
C VAL A 100 -8.13 10.19 2.99
N LEU A 101 -7.25 10.71 3.83
CA LEU A 101 -7.54 11.78 4.77
C LEU A 101 -6.82 13.06 4.32
N GLN A 102 -7.33 14.21 4.77
CA GLN A 102 -6.68 15.50 4.57
C GLN A 102 -6.68 16.31 5.85
N ILE A 103 -5.56 17.00 6.10
CA ILE A 103 -5.35 17.95 7.19
C ILE A 103 -5.07 19.34 6.60
N ASP A 104 -5.22 20.38 7.43
CA ASP A 104 -4.94 21.78 7.02
C ASP A 104 -3.46 22.13 7.19
N GLU A 105 -2.77 21.51 8.11
CA GLU A 105 -1.34 21.68 8.38
C GLU A 105 -0.50 20.89 7.38
N THR A 106 0.77 21.30 7.23
CA THR A 106 1.73 20.59 6.37
C THR A 106 2.71 19.80 7.23
N LEU A 107 2.69 18.47 7.10
CA LEU A 107 3.61 17.55 7.74
C LEU A 107 4.68 17.06 6.74
N PRO A 108 5.81 16.52 7.20
CA PRO A 108 6.80 15.91 6.31
C PRO A 108 6.17 14.79 5.48
N ALA A 109 6.20 14.93 4.15
CA ALA A 109 5.72 13.87 3.25
C ALA A 109 6.82 12.83 3.04
N ILE A 110 6.41 11.55 2.96
CA ILE A 110 7.33 10.45 2.72
C ILE A 110 7.89 10.50 1.30
N ALA A 111 9.19 10.24 1.16
CA ALA A 111 9.80 10.12 -0.16
C ALA A 111 9.36 8.83 -0.85
N GLY A 112 8.95 8.92 -2.11
CA GLY A 112 8.59 7.76 -2.91
C GLY A 112 9.81 6.96 -3.38
N ARG A 113 9.66 5.64 -3.54
CA ARG A 113 10.61 4.77 -4.22
C ARG A 113 10.21 4.57 -5.68
N ALA A 114 11.18 4.55 -6.57
CA ALA A 114 10.96 4.09 -7.93
C ALA A 114 10.91 2.54 -7.98
N GLY A 115 9.78 1.99 -8.42
CA GLY A 115 9.57 0.55 -8.63
C GLY A 115 9.37 -0.28 -7.36
N THR A 116 8.88 -1.50 -7.56
CA THR A 116 8.65 -2.50 -6.52
C THR A 116 10.00 -3.07 -6.02
N PRO A 117 10.17 -3.35 -4.71
CA PRO A 117 11.39 -3.94 -4.19
C PRO A 117 11.58 -5.38 -4.70
N GLY A 118 12.83 -5.83 -4.73
CA GLY A 118 13.20 -7.21 -5.09
C GLY A 118 13.04 -8.19 -3.91
N LEU A 119 13.04 -9.49 -4.23
CA LEU A 119 13.10 -10.54 -3.20
C LEU A 119 14.41 -10.42 -2.40
N GLY A 120 14.31 -10.49 -1.07
CA GLY A 120 15.43 -10.39 -0.16
C GLY A 120 15.89 -8.96 0.15
N ASP A 121 15.34 -7.93 -0.51
CA ASP A 121 15.61 -6.54 -0.17
C ASP A 121 15.25 -6.28 1.30
N GLU A 122 16.06 -5.48 1.99
CA GLU A 122 15.77 -5.02 3.34
C GLU A 122 14.70 -3.95 3.33
N VAL A 123 13.71 -4.12 4.19
CA VAL A 123 12.59 -3.20 4.37
C VAL A 123 12.25 -3.04 5.84
N CYS A 124 11.70 -1.88 6.21
CA CYS A 124 11.26 -1.61 7.57
C CYS A 124 9.79 -1.18 7.58
N ALA A 125 9.02 -1.76 8.48
CA ALA A 125 7.66 -1.38 8.80
C ALA A 125 7.67 -0.27 9.85
N ILE A 126 6.92 0.81 9.63
CA ILE A 126 6.78 1.96 10.53
C ILE A 126 5.31 2.17 10.83
N GLY A 127 4.94 2.18 12.09
CA GLY A 127 3.56 2.39 12.53
C GLY A 127 3.42 2.32 14.04
N ASN A 128 2.20 2.53 14.55
CA ASN A 128 1.90 2.56 15.98
C ASN A 128 1.42 1.19 16.47
N ALA A 129 2.35 0.28 16.73
CA ALA A 129 2.04 -1.05 17.24
C ALA A 129 1.37 -0.96 18.62
N PHE A 130 0.17 -1.54 18.76
CA PHE A 130 -0.58 -1.62 20.02
C PHE A 130 -0.85 -0.25 20.70
N GLY A 131 -0.80 0.86 19.95
CA GLY A 131 -1.04 2.20 20.50
C GLY A 131 0.06 2.74 21.41
N VAL A 132 1.24 2.09 21.48
CA VAL A 132 2.33 2.49 22.38
C VAL A 132 3.30 3.52 21.79
N GLY A 133 2.98 4.06 20.61
CA GLY A 133 3.79 5.03 19.87
C GLY A 133 4.39 4.46 18.60
N LEU A 134 4.86 5.37 17.71
CA LEU A 134 5.46 4.98 16.44
C LEU A 134 6.74 4.18 16.66
N SER A 135 6.80 3.01 16.07
CA SER A 135 7.93 2.09 16.14
C SER A 135 8.38 1.64 14.76
N VAL A 136 9.62 1.17 14.66
CA VAL A 136 10.25 0.67 13.44
C VAL A 136 10.61 -0.79 13.64
N SER A 137 10.18 -1.66 12.72
CA SER A 137 10.54 -3.08 12.71
C SER A 137 11.06 -3.45 11.33
N CYS A 138 12.27 -3.99 11.24
CA CYS A 138 12.90 -4.31 9.96
C CYS A 138 12.92 -5.81 9.69
N GLY A 139 12.92 -6.15 8.41
CA GLY A 139 12.96 -7.49 7.87
C GLY A 139 13.31 -7.46 6.40
N ARG A 140 12.83 -8.46 5.66
CA ARG A 140 13.11 -8.61 4.23
C ARG A 140 11.83 -8.82 3.42
N VAL A 141 11.92 -8.53 2.13
CA VAL A 141 10.87 -8.87 1.17
C VAL A 141 10.87 -10.37 0.92
N SER A 142 9.80 -11.03 1.35
CA SER A 142 9.60 -12.48 1.15
C SER A 142 8.92 -12.80 -0.18
N ALA A 143 8.08 -11.89 -0.70
CA ALA A 143 7.44 -12.02 -2.01
C ALA A 143 6.92 -10.66 -2.49
N VAL A 144 6.73 -10.53 -3.81
CA VAL A 144 6.10 -9.37 -4.44
C VAL A 144 4.95 -9.81 -5.35
N ASN A 145 4.13 -8.86 -5.76
CA ASN A 145 3.02 -9.08 -6.69
C ASN A 145 2.04 -10.17 -6.18
N ARG A 146 1.78 -10.21 -4.86
CA ARG A 146 0.80 -11.12 -4.28
C ARG A 146 -0.61 -10.57 -4.48
N ALA A 147 -1.43 -11.29 -5.22
CA ALA A 147 -2.85 -11.00 -5.41
C ALA A 147 -3.68 -12.26 -5.09
N GLY A 148 -4.97 -12.10 -4.79
CA GLY A 148 -5.87 -13.21 -4.45
C GLY A 148 -5.41 -13.98 -3.21
N VAL A 149 -4.87 -13.27 -2.22
CA VAL A 149 -4.60 -13.78 -0.87
C VAL A 149 -5.92 -13.92 -0.13
N GLY A 150 -6.89 -13.02 -0.42
CA GLY A 150 -8.26 -13.09 0.07
C GLY A 150 -8.57 -12.11 1.18
N PHE A 151 -7.76 -11.08 1.38
CA PHE A 151 -8.06 -9.97 2.29
C PHE A 151 -8.96 -8.94 1.62
N ASN A 152 -8.63 -8.56 0.39
CA ASN A 152 -9.29 -7.50 -0.37
C ASN A 152 -9.70 -7.99 -1.77
N ALA A 153 -10.66 -7.33 -2.40
CA ALA A 153 -11.04 -7.64 -3.77
C ALA A 153 -9.96 -7.21 -4.77
N ILE A 154 -9.24 -6.12 -4.46
CA ILE A 154 -8.09 -5.62 -5.23
C ILE A 154 -6.86 -5.72 -4.34
N GLU A 155 -5.90 -6.52 -4.76
CA GLU A 155 -4.68 -6.79 -4.03
C GLU A 155 -3.47 -6.68 -4.95
N ASP A 156 -2.44 -6.03 -4.47
CA ASP A 156 -1.08 -6.07 -4.99
C ASP A 156 -0.14 -5.93 -3.80
N PHE A 157 0.18 -7.07 -3.17
CA PHE A 157 0.92 -7.04 -1.92
C PHE A 157 2.39 -7.36 -2.11
N ILE A 158 3.19 -6.63 -1.33
CA ILE A 158 4.54 -7.00 -0.92
C ILE A 158 4.38 -7.81 0.36
N GLN A 159 4.94 -9.01 0.39
CA GLN A 159 5.03 -9.83 1.60
C GLN A 159 6.39 -9.62 2.26
N THR A 160 6.41 -9.44 3.58
CA THR A 160 7.63 -9.25 4.38
C THR A 160 7.56 -10.04 5.69
N ASP A 161 8.73 -10.38 6.24
CA ASP A 161 8.89 -10.92 7.59
C ASP A 161 9.16 -9.83 8.65
N ALA A 162 9.30 -8.56 8.24
CA ALA A 162 9.31 -7.43 9.18
C ALA A 162 8.08 -7.51 10.09
N ALA A 163 8.26 -7.42 11.40
CA ALA A 163 7.16 -7.59 12.34
C ALA A 163 6.14 -6.46 12.20
N VAL A 164 4.91 -6.82 11.84
CA VAL A 164 3.75 -5.93 11.80
C VAL A 164 2.73 -6.42 12.82
N ASN A 165 2.23 -5.52 13.62
CA ASN A 165 1.31 -5.82 14.72
C ASN A 165 0.05 -4.95 14.63
N PRO A 166 -1.04 -5.29 15.35
CA PRO A 166 -2.23 -4.46 15.46
C PRO A 166 -1.88 -3.00 15.79
N GLY A 167 -2.53 -2.05 15.09
CA GLY A 167 -2.22 -0.61 15.17
C GLY A 167 -1.25 -0.12 14.08
N MET A 168 -0.49 -0.99 13.44
CA MET A 168 0.39 -0.60 12.32
C MET A 168 -0.32 -0.56 10.96
N SER A 169 -1.54 -1.04 10.84
CA SER A 169 -2.35 -0.94 9.61
C SER A 169 -2.47 0.51 9.15
N GLY A 170 -2.24 0.75 7.85
CA GLY A 170 -2.17 2.08 7.26
C GLY A 170 -0.79 2.75 7.37
N GLY A 171 0.15 2.21 8.15
CA GLY A 171 1.52 2.69 8.28
C GLY A 171 2.39 2.41 7.04
N ALA A 172 3.66 2.77 7.11
CA ALA A 172 4.58 2.65 5.98
C ALA A 172 5.43 1.37 6.04
N LEU A 173 5.59 0.72 4.88
CA LEU A 173 6.74 -0.10 4.58
C LEU A 173 7.72 0.75 3.78
N VAL A 174 8.99 0.81 4.20
CA VAL A 174 10.03 1.63 3.58
C VAL A 174 11.27 0.80 3.29
N ASP A 175 12.09 1.24 2.33
CA ASP A 175 13.44 0.70 2.15
C ASP A 175 14.44 1.32 3.15
N MET A 176 15.69 0.87 3.13
CA MET A 176 16.74 1.36 4.03
C MET A 176 17.13 2.83 3.79
N GLN A 177 16.67 3.44 2.70
CA GLN A 177 16.78 4.87 2.43
C GLN A 177 15.56 5.67 2.90
N GLY A 178 14.63 5.03 3.64
CA GLY A 178 13.41 5.66 4.13
C GLY A 178 12.37 5.94 3.04
N ARG A 179 12.50 5.35 1.84
CA ARG A 179 11.59 5.59 0.73
C ARG A 179 10.41 4.63 0.79
N PHE A 180 9.23 5.16 0.57
CA PHE A 180 7.96 4.43 0.62
C PHE A 180 7.90 3.32 -0.41
N THR A 181 7.75 2.09 0.05
CA THR A 181 7.61 0.89 -0.78
C THR A 181 6.19 0.31 -0.74
N GLY A 182 5.43 0.61 0.31
CA GLY A 182 4.05 0.14 0.43
C GLY A 182 3.36 0.59 1.71
N MET A 183 2.03 0.47 1.75
CA MET A 183 1.20 0.73 2.93
C MET A 183 0.92 -0.57 3.66
N LEU A 184 1.22 -0.64 4.95
CA LEU A 184 0.91 -1.80 5.80
C LEU A 184 -0.60 -2.03 5.85
N SER A 185 -1.06 -3.24 5.55
CA SER A 185 -2.50 -3.52 5.46
C SER A 185 -2.93 -4.66 6.37
N ALA A 186 -2.30 -5.82 6.28
CA ALA A 186 -2.78 -7.02 6.95
C ALA A 186 -1.67 -7.87 7.52
N ILE A 187 -1.99 -8.55 8.60
CA ILE A 187 -1.23 -9.66 9.16
C ILE A 187 -1.97 -10.97 8.88
N PHE A 188 -1.24 -12.00 8.51
CA PHE A 188 -1.81 -13.32 8.33
C PHE A 188 -1.98 -14.01 9.69
N THR A 189 -3.08 -13.69 10.39
CA THR A 189 -3.42 -14.35 11.65
C THR A 189 -4.80 -14.98 11.53
N LYS A 190 -4.88 -16.26 11.29
CA LYS A 190 -6.19 -16.96 11.26
C LYS A 190 -6.74 -17.29 12.64
N GLN A 191 -5.93 -17.36 13.69
CA GLN A 191 -6.35 -17.81 15.03
C GLN A 191 -5.47 -17.32 16.20
N SER A 192 -4.46 -16.48 15.98
CA SER A 192 -3.64 -15.92 17.06
C SER A 192 -3.22 -14.50 16.70
N ASP A 193 -3.26 -13.58 17.68
CA ASP A 193 -2.79 -12.20 17.52
C ASP A 193 -1.24 -12.08 17.44
N ALA A 194 -0.56 -13.20 17.22
CA ALA A 194 0.90 -13.27 17.15
C ALA A 194 1.39 -13.12 15.71
N ASN A 195 2.39 -12.28 15.50
CA ASN A 195 3.13 -12.16 14.26
C ASN A 195 3.90 -13.48 13.99
N ILE A 196 3.62 -14.13 12.86
CA ILE A 196 4.25 -15.38 12.42
C ILE A 196 5.25 -15.17 11.28
N GLY A 197 5.68 -13.93 11.02
CA GLY A 197 6.62 -13.61 9.93
C GLY A 197 5.99 -13.59 8.54
N VAL A 198 4.65 -13.44 8.44
CA VAL A 198 3.94 -13.32 7.17
C VAL A 198 3.05 -12.09 7.23
N ASN A 199 3.58 -10.97 6.75
CA ASN A 199 2.94 -9.67 6.78
C ASN A 199 2.83 -9.11 5.37
N PHE A 200 1.83 -8.23 5.14
CA PHE A 200 1.51 -7.70 3.84
C PHE A 200 1.44 -6.17 3.85
N ALA A 201 2.03 -5.56 2.82
CA ALA A 201 1.87 -4.15 2.50
C ALA A 201 1.32 -4.02 1.07
N VAL A 202 0.36 -3.13 0.85
CA VAL A 202 -0.10 -2.75 -0.49
C VAL A 202 1.04 -2.04 -1.19
N ASP A 203 1.39 -2.47 -2.40
CA ASP A 203 2.48 -1.86 -3.20
C ASP A 203 2.28 -0.35 -3.37
N ALA A 204 3.35 0.42 -3.24
CA ALA A 204 3.31 1.88 -3.26
C ALA A 204 2.72 2.45 -4.57
N LYS A 205 2.95 1.80 -5.73
CA LYS A 205 2.37 2.23 -7.00
C LYS A 205 0.85 2.12 -6.96
N LEU A 206 0.31 1.00 -6.44
CA LEU A 206 -1.14 0.82 -6.31
C LEU A 206 -1.72 1.82 -5.31
N VAL A 207 -1.04 2.05 -4.17
CA VAL A 207 -1.46 3.07 -3.19
C VAL A 207 -1.55 4.44 -3.85
N GLN A 208 -0.52 4.86 -4.60
CA GLN A 208 -0.49 6.16 -5.26
C GLN A 208 -1.61 6.32 -6.29
N VAL A 209 -1.80 5.33 -7.18
CA VAL A 209 -2.86 5.37 -8.21
C VAL A 209 -4.25 5.50 -7.59
N ILE A 210 -4.51 4.75 -6.51
CA ILE A 210 -5.80 4.82 -5.82
C ILE A 210 -5.93 6.15 -5.05
N ALA A 211 -4.90 6.58 -4.33
CA ALA A 211 -4.93 7.83 -3.56
C ALA A 211 -5.17 9.04 -4.45
N ASP A 212 -4.48 9.13 -5.60
CA ASP A 212 -4.67 10.22 -6.58
C ASP A 212 -6.10 10.25 -7.12
N ALA A 213 -6.67 9.09 -7.44
CA ALA A 213 -8.06 8.99 -7.90
C ALA A 213 -9.05 9.40 -6.81
N LEU A 214 -8.84 8.94 -5.57
CA LEU A 214 -9.70 9.30 -4.43
C LEU A 214 -9.59 10.79 -4.10
N ALA A 215 -8.40 11.36 -4.13
CA ALA A 215 -8.19 12.79 -3.86
C ALA A 215 -8.80 13.68 -4.93
N SER A 216 -8.71 13.31 -6.21
CA SER A 216 -9.17 14.13 -7.34
C SER A 216 -10.65 13.97 -7.67
N THR A 217 -11.19 12.74 -7.59
CA THR A 217 -12.56 12.44 -8.05
C THR A 217 -13.47 11.84 -6.98
N GLY A 218 -12.95 11.60 -5.79
CA GLY A 218 -13.66 10.95 -4.69
C GLY A 218 -13.91 9.45 -4.90
N ARG A 219 -13.42 8.86 -5.98
CA ARG A 219 -13.63 7.44 -6.30
C ARG A 219 -12.49 6.85 -7.12
N PHE A 220 -12.27 5.56 -6.95
CA PHE A 220 -11.38 4.78 -7.79
C PHE A 220 -12.17 3.65 -8.48
N VAL A 221 -11.94 3.48 -9.77
CA VAL A 221 -12.50 2.39 -10.57
C VAL A 221 -11.35 1.78 -11.37
N PRO A 222 -11.05 0.49 -11.17
CA PRO A 222 -10.04 -0.20 -11.98
C PRO A 222 -10.37 -0.14 -13.46
N ALA A 223 -9.35 -0.16 -14.31
CA ALA A 223 -9.48 -0.16 -15.74
C ALA A 223 -10.41 -1.29 -16.24
N ARG A 224 -11.42 -0.92 -17.02
CA ARG A 224 -12.39 -1.86 -17.60
C ARG A 224 -11.85 -2.46 -18.89
N THR A 225 -11.11 -3.56 -18.78
CA THR A 225 -10.54 -4.22 -19.98
C THR A 225 -11.57 -4.95 -20.84
N GLY A 226 -12.73 -5.27 -20.28
CA GLY A 226 -13.74 -6.08 -20.97
C GLY A 226 -13.35 -7.56 -21.14
N VAL A 227 -12.32 -8.02 -20.44
CA VAL A 227 -11.81 -9.40 -20.52
C VAL A 227 -12.29 -10.19 -19.30
N LEU A 228 -13.07 -11.25 -19.55
CA LEU A 228 -13.45 -12.21 -18.51
C LEU A 228 -12.49 -13.39 -18.55
N LEU A 229 -11.89 -13.70 -17.42
CA LEU A 229 -10.82 -14.68 -17.29
C LEU A 229 -11.19 -15.84 -16.36
N ARG A 230 -10.64 -17.02 -16.63
CA ARG A 230 -10.72 -18.21 -15.78
C ARG A 230 -9.34 -18.82 -15.66
N SER A 231 -8.97 -19.27 -14.43
CA SER A 231 -7.72 -19.98 -14.21
C SER A 231 -7.71 -21.29 -15.03
N VAL A 232 -6.56 -21.62 -15.64
CA VAL A 232 -6.32 -22.91 -16.25
C VAL A 232 -5.18 -23.64 -15.51
N PRO A 233 -5.30 -24.95 -15.30
CA PRO A 233 -4.23 -25.75 -14.72
C PRO A 233 -2.97 -25.69 -15.58
N ALA A 234 -1.82 -25.95 -14.99
CA ALA A 234 -0.52 -26.04 -15.68
C ALA A 234 -0.41 -27.25 -16.65
N SER A 235 -1.45 -28.07 -16.77
CA SER A 235 -1.54 -29.28 -17.59
C SER A 235 -1.93 -28.99 -19.05
N GLY A 236 -1.08 -28.33 -19.79
CA GLY A 236 -1.21 -28.20 -21.25
C GLY A 236 0.15 -28.44 -21.90
N GLU A 237 0.20 -28.75 -23.19
CA GLU A 237 1.43 -29.02 -23.96
C GLU A 237 2.52 -27.92 -23.81
N ALA A 238 2.16 -26.72 -23.35
CA ALA A 238 3.09 -25.63 -23.05
C ALA A 238 3.61 -25.61 -21.60
N GLY A 239 3.11 -26.46 -20.68
CA GLY A 239 3.56 -26.53 -19.27
C GLY A 239 3.45 -25.20 -18.49
N ARG A 240 2.72 -24.22 -19.00
CA ARG A 240 2.62 -22.87 -18.41
C ARG A 240 1.26 -22.66 -17.79
N GLN A 241 1.25 -22.33 -16.51
CA GLN A 241 0.07 -21.85 -15.81
C GLN A 241 -0.32 -20.46 -16.35
N GLY A 242 -1.62 -20.23 -16.59
CA GLY A 242 -2.13 -18.97 -17.10
C GLY A 242 -3.62 -18.81 -16.84
N VAL A 243 -4.24 -17.85 -17.51
CA VAL A 243 -5.68 -17.59 -17.49
C VAL A 243 -6.26 -17.68 -18.89
N LEU A 244 -7.38 -18.39 -19.03
CA LEU A 244 -8.13 -18.51 -20.26
C LEU A 244 -9.06 -17.30 -20.41
N VAL A 245 -9.03 -16.67 -21.56
CA VAL A 245 -10.02 -15.65 -21.96
C VAL A 245 -11.32 -16.37 -22.32
N VAL A 246 -12.34 -16.23 -21.47
CA VAL A 246 -13.64 -16.90 -21.66
C VAL A 246 -14.67 -16.00 -22.31
N LYS A 247 -14.49 -14.67 -22.23
CA LYS A 247 -15.35 -13.70 -22.89
C LYS A 247 -14.61 -12.39 -23.10
N ILE A 248 -14.87 -11.75 -24.24
CA ILE A 248 -14.48 -10.38 -24.58
C ILE A 248 -15.73 -9.55 -24.75
N VAL A 249 -15.74 -8.35 -24.15
CA VAL A 249 -16.80 -7.36 -24.35
C VAL A 249 -16.39 -6.48 -25.54
N PRO A 250 -17.21 -6.42 -26.63
CA PRO A 250 -16.89 -5.62 -27.80
C PRO A 250 -16.67 -4.14 -27.47
N GLY A 251 -15.72 -3.51 -28.17
CA GLY A 251 -15.39 -2.09 -28.04
C GLY A 251 -14.54 -1.69 -26.84
N LEU A 252 -14.29 -2.59 -25.90
CA LEU A 252 -13.38 -2.34 -24.78
C LEU A 252 -11.92 -2.71 -25.10
N ALA A 253 -11.00 -2.35 -24.23
CA ALA A 253 -9.56 -2.48 -24.46
C ALA A 253 -9.09 -3.89 -24.86
N GLY A 254 -9.68 -4.93 -24.28
CA GLY A 254 -9.38 -6.32 -24.66
C GLY A 254 -9.73 -6.63 -26.11
N ASP A 255 -10.91 -6.18 -26.58
CA ASP A 255 -11.34 -6.34 -27.97
C ASP A 255 -10.45 -5.56 -28.93
N LYS A 256 -10.22 -4.27 -28.62
CA LYS A 256 -9.35 -3.39 -29.43
C LYS A 256 -7.91 -3.88 -29.53
N SER A 257 -7.41 -4.59 -28.51
CA SER A 257 -6.06 -5.18 -28.53
C SER A 257 -5.96 -6.42 -29.42
N GLY A 258 -7.09 -6.97 -29.90
CA GLY A 258 -7.13 -8.19 -30.69
C GLY A 258 -7.09 -9.49 -29.86
N LEU A 259 -7.25 -9.42 -28.54
CA LEU A 259 -7.51 -10.59 -27.70
C LEU A 259 -8.81 -11.26 -28.13
N ARG A 260 -8.88 -12.60 -28.01
CA ARG A 260 -10.05 -13.40 -28.40
C ARG A 260 -10.39 -14.42 -27.32
N THR A 261 -11.64 -14.82 -27.28
CA THR A 261 -12.06 -16.00 -26.51
C THR A 261 -11.25 -17.21 -26.97
N GLY A 262 -10.73 -17.98 -26.00
CA GLY A 262 -9.82 -19.11 -26.25
C GLY A 262 -8.34 -18.80 -26.09
N ASP A 263 -7.95 -17.51 -26.05
CA ASP A 263 -6.55 -17.14 -25.75
C ASP A 263 -6.20 -17.49 -24.31
N VAL A 264 -4.94 -17.86 -24.07
CA VAL A 264 -4.39 -18.10 -22.74
C VAL A 264 -3.36 -17.03 -22.45
N VAL A 265 -3.60 -16.18 -21.45
CA VAL A 265 -2.68 -15.13 -21.01
C VAL A 265 -1.84 -15.65 -19.84
N TYR A 266 -0.51 -15.43 -19.88
CA TYR A 266 0.42 -15.82 -18.81
C TYR A 266 1.35 -14.71 -18.33
N LEU A 267 1.45 -13.57 -19.06
CA LEU A 267 2.17 -12.36 -18.63
C LEU A 267 1.36 -11.11 -18.95
N ALA A 268 1.45 -10.11 -18.08
CA ALA A 268 1.01 -8.74 -18.32
C ALA A 268 2.02 -7.78 -17.68
N ASN A 269 2.58 -6.84 -18.46
CA ASN A 269 3.69 -5.94 -18.05
C ASN A 269 4.82 -6.70 -17.32
N GLY A 270 5.24 -7.84 -17.87
CA GLY A 270 6.29 -8.67 -17.28
C GLY A 270 5.89 -9.46 -16.03
N ARG A 271 4.69 -9.24 -15.46
CA ARG A 271 4.17 -9.96 -14.30
C ARG A 271 3.46 -11.25 -14.72
N ARG A 272 3.71 -12.33 -13.97
CA ARG A 272 3.03 -13.60 -14.21
C ARG A 272 1.55 -13.52 -13.87
N ILE A 273 0.70 -13.97 -14.79
CA ILE A 273 -0.75 -14.08 -14.63
C ILE A 273 -1.10 -15.56 -14.51
N ARG A 274 -1.45 -16.01 -13.31
CA ARG A 274 -1.81 -17.41 -12.97
C ARG A 274 -3.28 -17.56 -12.66
N LYS A 275 -3.91 -16.47 -12.21
CA LYS A 275 -5.30 -16.38 -11.80
C LYS A 275 -5.88 -14.99 -12.16
N PRO A 276 -7.21 -14.86 -12.26
CA PRO A 276 -7.86 -13.58 -12.61
C PRO A 276 -7.49 -12.42 -11.67
N GLN A 277 -7.18 -12.71 -10.40
CA GLN A 277 -6.75 -11.68 -9.44
C GLN A 277 -5.39 -11.07 -9.80
N ASP A 278 -4.45 -11.84 -10.39
CA ASP A 278 -3.18 -11.29 -10.86
C ASP A 278 -3.41 -10.28 -11.99
N TRP A 279 -4.35 -10.57 -12.88
CA TRP A 279 -4.78 -9.63 -13.94
C TRP A 279 -5.39 -8.36 -13.35
N LEU A 280 -6.33 -8.50 -12.40
CA LEU A 280 -6.98 -7.36 -11.76
C LEU A 280 -5.94 -6.47 -11.04
N SER A 281 -4.96 -7.06 -10.39
CA SER A 281 -3.85 -6.35 -9.74
C SER A 281 -3.06 -5.49 -10.74
N VAL A 282 -2.67 -6.06 -11.89
CA VAL A 282 -1.97 -5.31 -12.95
C VAL A 282 -2.83 -4.17 -13.48
N MET A 283 -4.12 -4.43 -13.71
CA MET A 283 -5.02 -3.41 -14.25
C MET A 283 -5.33 -2.30 -13.25
N ALA A 284 -5.43 -2.62 -11.97
CA ALA A 284 -5.69 -1.63 -10.91
C ALA A 284 -4.48 -0.71 -10.65
N GLY A 285 -3.25 -1.23 -10.80
CA GLY A 285 -2.02 -0.44 -10.62
C GLY A 285 -1.63 0.42 -11.81
N ARG A 286 -2.50 0.57 -12.83
CA ARG A 286 -2.22 1.41 -14.00
C ARG A 286 -2.61 2.86 -13.79
N GLN A 287 -1.77 3.74 -14.34
CA GLN A 287 -2.13 5.15 -14.53
C GLN A 287 -2.96 5.32 -15.82
N ALA A 288 -3.77 6.36 -15.89
CA ALA A 288 -4.52 6.69 -17.10
C ALA A 288 -3.58 6.88 -18.30
N GLY A 289 -3.92 6.25 -19.43
CA GLY A 289 -3.11 6.27 -20.66
C GLY A 289 -1.91 5.31 -20.69
N GLU A 290 -1.60 4.62 -19.59
CA GLU A 290 -0.51 3.63 -19.56
C GLU A 290 -0.90 2.39 -20.38
N GLN A 291 -0.03 1.94 -21.29
CA GLN A 291 -0.21 0.71 -22.06
C GLN A 291 0.09 -0.53 -21.23
N VAL A 292 -0.54 -1.64 -21.58
CA VAL A 292 -0.26 -2.97 -21.00
C VAL A 292 0.18 -3.93 -22.08
N GLU A 293 1.42 -4.40 -21.95
CA GLU A 293 1.95 -5.48 -22.76
C GLU A 293 1.45 -6.83 -22.23
N VAL A 294 0.76 -7.59 -23.05
CA VAL A 294 0.20 -8.90 -22.70
C VAL A 294 0.85 -9.97 -23.52
N SER A 295 1.33 -11.05 -22.90
CA SER A 295 1.85 -12.22 -23.60
C SER A 295 1.00 -13.46 -23.28
N GLY A 296 0.75 -14.25 -24.30
CA GLY A 296 -0.12 -15.41 -24.19
C GLY A 296 0.06 -16.42 -25.32
N LEU A 297 -0.92 -17.30 -25.44
CA LEU A 297 -1.01 -18.32 -26.48
C LEU A 297 -2.37 -18.23 -27.17
N ARG A 298 -2.38 -18.38 -28.50
CA ARG A 298 -3.56 -18.68 -29.32
C ARG A 298 -3.28 -19.96 -30.11
N ASP A 299 -4.15 -20.95 -29.98
CA ASP A 299 -3.99 -22.26 -30.62
C ASP A 299 -2.58 -22.86 -30.38
N GLY A 300 -2.07 -22.74 -29.15
CA GLY A 300 -0.76 -23.22 -28.74
C GLY A 300 0.44 -22.36 -29.20
N LYS A 301 0.22 -21.33 -30.03
CA LYS A 301 1.28 -20.46 -30.56
C LYS A 301 1.45 -19.20 -29.74
N PRO A 302 2.69 -18.80 -29.38
CA PRO A 302 2.95 -17.56 -28.65
C PRO A 302 2.48 -16.32 -29.41
N LEU A 303 1.80 -15.40 -28.72
CA LEU A 303 1.38 -14.11 -29.20
C LEU A 303 1.61 -13.01 -28.15
N GLN A 304 1.69 -11.78 -28.63
CA GLN A 304 1.73 -10.58 -27.81
C GLN A 304 0.63 -9.61 -28.26
N TRP A 305 0.09 -8.90 -27.30
CA TRP A 305 -0.93 -7.87 -27.49
C TRP A 305 -0.56 -6.64 -26.71
N THR A 306 -0.90 -5.46 -27.22
CA THR A 306 -0.78 -4.20 -26.48
C THR A 306 -2.17 -3.65 -26.25
N MET A 307 -2.52 -3.44 -25.00
CA MET A 307 -3.78 -2.81 -24.61
C MET A 307 -3.50 -1.35 -24.27
N SER A 308 -4.11 -0.41 -25.00
CA SER A 308 -3.80 1.02 -24.89
C SER A 308 -4.99 1.93 -24.61
N GLU A 309 -6.19 1.61 -25.07
CA GLU A 309 -7.29 2.56 -24.99
C GLU A 309 -8.53 2.03 -24.25
N GLY A 310 -9.21 2.96 -23.56
CA GLY A 310 -10.46 2.67 -22.84
C GLY A 310 -10.24 2.05 -21.46
N LEU A 311 -9.07 2.27 -20.94
CA LEU A 311 -8.66 1.82 -19.64
C LEU A 311 -8.72 2.96 -18.63
#